data_a6d8f2bb33012e0f18cb9e5c553bdfa3
#
_entry.id   a6d8f2bb33012e0f18cb9e5c553bdfa3
#
_cell.length_a   1.000
_cell.length_b   1.000
_cell.length_c   1.000
_cell.angle_alpha   90.00
_cell.angle_beta   90.00
_cell.angle_gamma   90.00
#
_symmetry.space_group_name_H-M   'P 1'
#
loop_
_entity.id
_entity.type
_entity.pdbx_description
1 polymer ?
#
loop_
_entity_poly.entity_id
_entity_poly.type
_entity_poly.pdbx_seq_one_letter_code
_entity_poly.pdbx_strand_id
1 'polypeptide(L)'
;MSEHSSQTEHSYQLETLAVHAGIKRSQFNEHSEALFLTSSYVFDSAAQAAARFIGAEPGNIYSRFTNPTVTMFEERLAALEGAEQCVATASGMSAILACCMGLLKNGDHIVASRSIFGSTVNLFGTIFKRFGVDTTFVSATDVNEWKVAVRPNTRLFFLETPSNPLTEISDIAGIAAVAKQNGVLLAVDNCFCTPALQRPLDLGADIVIHSATKYLDGQGRVLGGAVLGSKKVLEPIYQFLRTAGPTMSAFNAWVFLKGMETLKIRMDAHSANALSVARWLEAQDNVARVYYPGLPSHPQHELAMKQQKAGGGIVSFEIKGGREEAWRLIDSTRMVSITANLGDTKTTLTHPATTTHVRITQEARDAAGITEGLLRIAVGLEAVSDIQTDLARGLYI
;
A
#
# COMPACT_ATOMS: atom_id res chain seq x y z
N MET A 1 15.08 -43.82 7.78
CA MET A 1 14.24 -43.43 8.90
C MET A 1 15.02 -42.44 9.74
N SER A 2 14.84 -41.17 9.51
CA SER A 2 15.36 -40.09 10.37
C SER A 2 14.14 -39.31 10.86
N GLU A 3 13.89 -39.45 12.15
CA GLU A 3 12.88 -38.68 12.86
C GLU A 3 13.18 -37.19 12.73
N HIS A 4 12.37 -36.47 11.99
CA HIS A 4 12.32 -35.02 12.08
C HIS A 4 11.59 -34.67 13.36
N SER A 5 12.36 -34.40 14.41
CA SER A 5 11.87 -33.74 15.61
C SER A 5 11.12 -32.48 15.22
N SER A 6 9.87 -32.34 15.67
CA SER A 6 9.09 -31.10 15.66
C SER A 6 9.82 -30.05 16.50
N GLN A 7 10.78 -29.36 15.91
CA GLN A 7 11.24 -28.09 16.43
C GLN A 7 10.09 -27.10 16.22
N THR A 8 9.60 -26.53 17.30
CA THR A 8 8.76 -25.33 17.28
C THR A 8 9.49 -24.32 16.40
N GLU A 9 8.96 -24.05 15.18
CA GLU A 9 9.52 -23.07 14.28
C GLU A 9 9.59 -21.74 15.01
N HIS A 10 10.79 -21.27 15.28
CA HIS A 10 11.03 -20.01 15.94
C HIS A 10 10.59 -18.90 14.96
N SER A 11 9.48 -18.22 15.26
CA SER A 11 8.98 -17.11 14.46
C SER A 11 9.99 -15.94 14.57
N TYR A 12 10.76 -15.69 13.50
CA TYR A 12 11.67 -14.56 13.44
C TYR A 12 10.91 -13.23 13.52
N GLN A 13 11.56 -12.20 14.10
CA GLN A 13 11.04 -10.84 14.12
C GLN A 13 11.09 -10.21 12.72
N LEU A 14 10.33 -9.15 12.51
CA LEU A 14 10.16 -8.47 11.22
C LEU A 14 11.50 -8.05 10.61
N GLU A 15 12.44 -7.53 11.42
CA GLU A 15 13.76 -7.10 10.99
C GLU A 15 14.58 -8.27 10.41
N THR A 16 14.49 -9.44 11.03
CA THR A 16 15.16 -10.65 10.55
C THR A 16 14.49 -11.18 9.28
N LEU A 17 13.16 -11.19 9.23
CA LEU A 17 12.42 -11.57 8.03
C LEU A 17 12.73 -10.64 6.85
N ALA A 18 12.87 -9.35 7.10
CA ALA A 18 13.17 -8.35 6.07
C ALA A 18 14.48 -8.62 5.32
N VAL A 19 15.48 -9.18 6.00
CA VAL A 19 16.81 -9.44 5.43
C VAL A 19 17.06 -10.90 5.05
N HIS A 20 16.21 -11.85 5.49
CA HIS A 20 16.45 -13.28 5.26
C HIS A 20 15.33 -14.02 4.55
N ALA A 21 14.06 -13.59 4.70
CA ALA A 21 12.94 -14.33 4.12
C ALA A 21 13.01 -14.36 2.58
N GLY A 22 12.65 -15.49 2.00
CA GLY A 22 12.59 -15.70 0.57
C GLY A 22 13.94 -15.81 -0.14
N ILE A 23 15.11 -15.79 0.55
CA ILE A 23 16.40 -15.96 -0.11
C ILE A 23 16.53 -17.38 -0.65
N LYS A 24 16.77 -17.48 -1.97
CA LYS A 24 17.07 -18.73 -2.66
C LYS A 24 18.39 -18.58 -3.42
N ARG A 25 19.40 -19.32 -2.98
CA ARG A 25 20.72 -19.32 -3.61
C ARG A 25 20.73 -20.21 -4.85
N SER A 26 21.42 -19.77 -5.90
CA SER A 26 21.67 -20.59 -7.08
C SER A 26 22.81 -21.59 -6.83
N GLN A 27 23.22 -22.31 -7.87
CA GLN A 27 24.38 -23.21 -7.81
C GLN A 27 25.70 -22.49 -7.46
N PHE A 28 25.73 -21.15 -7.49
CA PHE A 28 26.92 -20.36 -7.14
C PHE A 28 27.00 -19.97 -5.66
N ASN A 29 25.96 -20.28 -4.86
CA ASN A 29 25.87 -19.97 -3.44
C ASN A 29 26.10 -18.48 -3.12
N GLU A 30 25.63 -17.58 -3.96
CA GLU A 30 25.75 -16.14 -3.80
C GLU A 30 25.13 -15.67 -2.46
N HIS A 31 25.76 -14.69 -1.84
CA HIS A 31 25.29 -14.15 -0.55
C HIS A 31 24.05 -13.26 -0.72
N SER A 32 24.05 -12.41 -1.73
CA SER A 32 22.93 -11.51 -2.06
C SER A 32 22.00 -12.15 -3.10
N GLU A 33 20.76 -11.71 -3.17
CA GLU A 33 19.77 -12.25 -4.12
C GLU A 33 20.21 -12.04 -5.57
N ALA A 34 20.17 -13.12 -6.35
CA ALA A 34 20.49 -13.09 -7.76
C ALA A 34 19.38 -12.42 -8.58
N LEU A 35 19.78 -11.68 -9.61
CA LEU A 35 18.89 -11.05 -10.57
C LEU A 35 18.77 -11.88 -11.85
N PHE A 36 17.62 -12.54 -12.07
CA PHE A 36 17.36 -13.37 -13.23
C PHE A 36 16.64 -12.59 -14.34
N LEU A 37 17.42 -11.92 -15.21
CA LEU A 37 16.92 -11.18 -16.36
C LEU A 37 16.74 -12.11 -17.56
N THR A 38 15.65 -12.86 -17.57
CA THR A 38 15.25 -13.71 -18.69
C THR A 38 13.75 -13.69 -18.89
N SER A 39 13.29 -13.87 -20.13
CA SER A 39 11.86 -14.01 -20.44
C SER A 39 11.38 -15.46 -20.36
N SER A 40 12.27 -16.45 -20.61
CA SER A 40 11.90 -17.85 -20.73
C SER A 40 12.98 -18.77 -20.17
N TYR A 41 12.63 -20.05 -20.02
CA TYR A 41 13.49 -21.09 -19.46
C TYR A 41 13.52 -22.28 -20.40
N VAL A 42 14.67 -22.96 -20.48
CA VAL A 42 14.84 -24.20 -21.28
C VAL A 42 14.40 -25.44 -20.50
N PHE A 43 14.04 -26.48 -21.20
CA PHE A 43 13.63 -27.76 -20.63
C PHE A 43 14.59 -28.84 -21.11
N ASP A 44 14.80 -29.89 -20.31
CA ASP A 44 15.66 -31.01 -20.63
C ASP A 44 15.04 -31.93 -21.69
N SER A 45 13.69 -31.91 -21.82
CA SER A 45 12.96 -32.71 -22.78
C SER A 45 11.57 -32.14 -23.09
N ALA A 46 10.96 -32.59 -24.21
CA ALA A 46 9.56 -32.26 -24.52
C ALA A 46 8.58 -32.78 -23.44
N ALA A 47 8.88 -33.93 -22.82
CA ALA A 47 8.08 -34.49 -21.74
C ALA A 47 8.13 -33.61 -20.50
N GLN A 48 9.31 -33.10 -20.12
CA GLN A 48 9.45 -32.16 -19.03
C GLN A 48 8.70 -30.84 -19.31
N ALA A 49 8.82 -30.31 -20.53
CA ALA A 49 8.07 -29.12 -20.92
C ALA A 49 6.56 -29.35 -20.73
N ALA A 50 6.02 -30.46 -21.25
CA ALA A 50 4.60 -30.79 -21.08
C ALA A 50 4.19 -30.89 -19.60
N ALA A 51 4.99 -31.58 -18.77
CA ALA A 51 4.75 -31.77 -17.35
C ALA A 51 4.69 -30.41 -16.60
N ARG A 52 5.61 -29.48 -16.89
CA ARG A 52 5.61 -28.15 -16.29
C ARG A 52 4.42 -27.30 -16.74
N PHE A 53 4.02 -27.34 -18.01
CA PHE A 53 2.88 -26.58 -18.51
C PHE A 53 1.55 -26.99 -17.89
N ILE A 54 1.37 -28.29 -17.57
CA ILE A 54 0.17 -28.80 -16.88
C ILE A 54 0.30 -28.80 -15.34
N GLY A 55 1.43 -28.33 -14.79
CA GLY A 55 1.66 -28.25 -13.34
C GLY A 55 1.99 -29.59 -12.66
N ALA A 56 2.29 -30.65 -13.42
CA ALA A 56 2.68 -31.95 -12.89
C ALA A 56 4.14 -31.97 -12.38
N GLU A 57 4.98 -31.06 -12.85
CA GLU A 57 6.34 -30.84 -12.37
C GLU A 57 6.52 -29.37 -12.03
N PRO A 58 7.08 -29.02 -10.84
CA PRO A 58 7.39 -27.64 -10.49
C PRO A 58 8.55 -27.10 -11.34
N GLY A 59 8.54 -25.78 -11.58
CA GLY A 59 9.63 -25.11 -12.29
C GLY A 59 9.19 -23.87 -13.05
N ASN A 60 10.18 -23.10 -13.50
CA ASN A 60 9.93 -21.90 -14.28
C ASN A 60 9.68 -22.27 -15.76
N ILE A 61 8.78 -21.51 -16.38
CA ILE A 61 8.38 -21.69 -17.79
C ILE A 61 8.64 -20.40 -18.56
N TYR A 62 8.08 -19.31 -18.06
CA TYR A 62 8.11 -18.00 -18.68
C TYR A 62 7.96 -16.92 -17.58
N SER A 63 8.74 -15.84 -17.65
CA SER A 63 8.83 -14.87 -16.55
C SER A 63 7.54 -14.11 -16.25
N ARG A 64 6.58 -14.06 -17.19
CA ARG A 64 5.23 -13.55 -16.89
C ARG A 64 4.47 -14.46 -15.90
N PHE A 65 4.80 -15.74 -15.84
CA PHE A 65 4.21 -16.71 -14.90
C PHE A 65 4.98 -16.76 -13.60
N THR A 66 6.27 -17.05 -13.69
CA THR A 66 7.18 -17.17 -12.54
C THR A 66 8.59 -16.73 -12.94
N ASN A 67 9.26 -16.03 -12.02
CA ASN A 67 10.66 -15.66 -12.16
C ASN A 67 11.33 -15.77 -10.78
N PRO A 68 12.51 -16.38 -10.63
CA PRO A 68 13.12 -16.62 -9.32
C PRO A 68 13.30 -15.33 -8.49
N THR A 69 13.66 -14.20 -9.11
CA THR A 69 13.81 -12.92 -8.40
C THR A 69 12.46 -12.38 -7.95
N VAL A 70 11.42 -12.48 -8.79
CA VAL A 70 10.06 -12.07 -8.40
C VAL A 70 9.53 -12.95 -7.27
N THR A 71 9.77 -14.26 -7.33
CA THR A 71 9.38 -15.19 -6.28
C THR A 71 10.04 -14.86 -4.93
N MET A 72 11.34 -14.48 -4.92
CA MET A 72 12.00 -14.05 -3.68
C MET A 72 11.35 -12.80 -3.09
N PHE A 73 10.95 -11.83 -3.92
CA PHE A 73 10.18 -10.66 -3.47
C PHE A 73 8.84 -11.06 -2.88
N GLU A 74 8.08 -11.93 -3.57
CA GLU A 74 6.77 -12.40 -3.14
C GLU A 74 6.85 -13.13 -1.80
N GLU A 75 7.80 -14.04 -1.63
CA GLU A 75 8.02 -14.80 -0.39
C GLU A 75 8.43 -13.89 0.77
N ARG A 76 9.31 -12.90 0.53
CA ARG A 76 9.72 -11.94 1.55
C ARG A 76 8.56 -11.07 2.01
N LEU A 77 7.82 -10.48 1.09
CA LEU A 77 6.70 -9.62 1.44
C LEU A 77 5.57 -10.41 2.12
N ALA A 78 5.31 -11.66 1.68
CA ALA A 78 4.36 -12.55 2.34
C ALA A 78 4.78 -12.82 3.80
N ALA A 79 6.06 -13.12 4.04
CA ALA A 79 6.58 -13.33 5.40
C ALA A 79 6.44 -12.08 6.30
N LEU A 80 6.68 -10.88 5.75
CA LEU A 80 6.55 -9.62 6.49
C LEU A 80 5.10 -9.32 6.87
N GLU A 81 4.14 -9.53 5.95
CA GLU A 81 2.70 -9.33 6.21
C GLU A 81 2.04 -10.48 6.98
N GLY A 82 2.71 -11.64 7.09
CA GLY A 82 2.12 -12.84 7.68
C GLY A 82 1.08 -13.51 6.76
N ALA A 83 1.24 -13.35 5.45
CA ALA A 83 0.37 -13.95 4.44
C ALA A 83 0.88 -15.33 4.01
N GLU A 84 -0.04 -16.20 3.55
CA GLU A 84 0.33 -17.50 2.96
C GLU A 84 0.96 -17.34 1.58
N GLN A 85 0.58 -16.30 0.84
CA GLN A 85 1.03 -16.05 -0.53
C GLN A 85 1.02 -14.55 -0.85
N CYS A 86 1.88 -14.16 -1.78
CA CYS A 86 1.91 -12.86 -2.43
C CYS A 86 1.88 -13.04 -3.95
N VAL A 87 1.23 -12.12 -4.65
CA VAL A 87 1.21 -12.02 -6.11
C VAL A 87 1.74 -10.64 -6.49
N ALA A 88 2.92 -10.60 -7.10
CA ALA A 88 3.59 -9.37 -7.52
C ALA A 88 3.02 -8.80 -8.81
N THR A 89 2.82 -7.50 -8.89
CA THR A 89 2.22 -6.79 -10.03
C THR A 89 3.07 -5.61 -10.49
N ALA A 90 2.82 -5.13 -11.71
CA ALA A 90 3.58 -4.04 -12.33
C ALA A 90 3.41 -2.68 -11.61
N SER A 91 2.35 -2.50 -10.82
CA SER A 91 2.06 -1.27 -10.05
C SER A 91 1.00 -1.54 -8.98
N GLY A 92 0.84 -0.62 -8.02
CA GLY A 92 -0.27 -0.69 -7.05
C GLY A 92 -1.64 -0.71 -7.71
N MET A 93 -1.86 0.06 -8.77
CA MET A 93 -3.13 0.03 -9.53
C MET A 93 -3.35 -1.30 -10.26
N SER A 94 -2.27 -1.94 -10.72
CA SER A 94 -2.35 -3.30 -11.27
C SER A 94 -2.70 -4.34 -10.21
N ALA A 95 -2.26 -4.14 -8.96
CA ALA A 95 -2.64 -4.99 -7.83
C ALA A 95 -4.14 -4.90 -7.55
N ILE A 96 -4.68 -3.67 -7.46
CA ILE A 96 -6.12 -3.44 -7.27
C ILE A 96 -6.94 -4.02 -8.44
N LEU A 97 -6.48 -3.76 -9.67
CA LEU A 97 -7.14 -4.31 -10.88
C LEU A 97 -7.15 -5.84 -10.86
N ALA A 98 -6.01 -6.48 -10.59
CA ALA A 98 -5.89 -7.93 -10.56
C ALA A 98 -6.75 -8.55 -9.44
N CYS A 99 -6.79 -7.92 -8.26
CA CYS A 99 -7.66 -8.31 -7.16
C CYS A 99 -9.12 -8.33 -7.59
N CYS A 100 -9.61 -7.24 -8.15
CA CYS A 100 -11.01 -7.13 -8.53
C CYS A 100 -11.36 -8.04 -9.72
N MET A 101 -10.54 -8.06 -10.76
CA MET A 101 -10.80 -8.90 -11.96
C MET A 101 -10.68 -10.39 -11.70
N GLY A 102 -9.87 -10.79 -10.71
CA GLY A 102 -9.79 -12.18 -10.28
C GLY A 102 -10.98 -12.64 -9.43
N LEU A 103 -11.59 -11.73 -8.68
CA LEU A 103 -12.60 -12.06 -7.68
C LEU A 103 -14.03 -11.71 -8.09
N LEU A 104 -14.22 -10.75 -8.99
CA LEU A 104 -15.52 -10.19 -9.33
C LEU A 104 -15.94 -10.54 -10.77
N LYS A 105 -17.24 -10.58 -10.97
CA LYS A 105 -17.88 -10.78 -12.26
C LYS A 105 -19.02 -9.78 -12.47
N ASN A 106 -19.56 -9.73 -13.68
CA ASN A 106 -20.76 -8.94 -13.98
C ASN A 106 -21.89 -9.25 -13.00
N GLY A 107 -22.53 -8.22 -12.48
CA GLY A 107 -23.59 -8.30 -11.48
C GLY A 107 -23.10 -8.27 -10.02
N ASP A 108 -21.80 -8.33 -9.75
CA ASP A 108 -21.26 -8.22 -8.39
C ASP A 108 -21.21 -6.76 -7.90
N HIS A 109 -21.07 -6.60 -6.58
CA HIS A 109 -21.08 -5.31 -5.92
C HIS A 109 -19.87 -5.16 -4.99
N ILE A 110 -19.27 -3.95 -4.99
CA ILE A 110 -18.20 -3.51 -4.09
C ILE A 110 -18.78 -2.51 -3.09
N VAL A 111 -18.41 -2.62 -1.82
CA VAL A 111 -18.48 -1.52 -0.85
C VAL A 111 -17.08 -0.99 -0.63
N ALA A 112 -16.84 0.29 -0.87
CA ALA A 112 -15.53 0.90 -0.75
C ALA A 112 -15.56 2.16 0.12
N SER A 113 -14.48 2.43 0.84
CA SER A 113 -14.32 3.73 1.49
C SER A 113 -14.31 4.84 0.43
N ARG A 114 -14.95 5.98 0.73
CA ARG A 114 -14.84 7.18 -0.13
C ARG A 114 -13.48 7.86 -0.03
N SER A 115 -12.74 7.57 1.03
CA SER A 115 -11.42 8.15 1.32
C SER A 115 -10.29 7.24 0.82
N ILE A 116 -10.39 6.75 -0.43
CA ILE A 116 -9.37 5.97 -1.12
C ILE A 116 -8.75 6.78 -2.26
N PHE A 117 -7.59 6.33 -2.76
CA PHE A 117 -6.89 7.01 -3.83
C PHE A 117 -7.79 7.31 -5.04
N GLY A 118 -7.72 8.54 -5.58
CA GLY A 118 -8.63 9.02 -6.63
C GLY A 118 -8.68 8.16 -7.90
N SER A 119 -7.57 7.52 -8.29
CA SER A 119 -7.58 6.57 -9.41
C SER A 119 -8.36 5.30 -9.09
N THR A 120 -8.38 4.86 -7.83
CA THR A 120 -9.19 3.72 -7.37
C THR A 120 -10.67 4.08 -7.37
N VAL A 121 -11.02 5.30 -6.95
CA VAL A 121 -12.40 5.83 -7.05
C VAL A 121 -12.88 5.77 -8.51
N ASN A 122 -12.06 6.26 -9.46
CA ASN A 122 -12.39 6.23 -10.88
C ASN A 122 -12.48 4.79 -11.43
N LEU A 123 -11.56 3.89 -11.01
CA LEU A 123 -11.59 2.49 -11.41
C LEU A 123 -12.91 1.83 -10.99
N PHE A 124 -13.34 2.01 -9.75
CA PHE A 124 -14.56 1.40 -9.21
C PHE A 124 -15.82 2.07 -9.73
N GLY A 125 -15.91 3.40 -9.64
CA GLY A 125 -17.13 4.14 -9.96
C GLY A 125 -17.39 4.31 -11.47
N THR A 126 -16.35 4.25 -12.31
CA THR A 126 -16.46 4.51 -13.75
C THR A 126 -16.12 3.30 -14.59
N ILE A 127 -14.91 2.72 -14.39
CA ILE A 127 -14.43 1.67 -15.29
C ILE A 127 -15.17 0.36 -15.02
N PHE A 128 -15.22 -0.11 -13.77
CA PHE A 128 -15.90 -1.37 -13.43
C PHE A 128 -17.40 -1.33 -13.66
N LYS A 129 -18.02 -0.15 -13.53
CA LYS A 129 -19.43 0.03 -13.87
C LYS A 129 -19.73 -0.35 -15.34
N ARG A 130 -18.80 -0.10 -16.28
CA ARG A 130 -18.94 -0.51 -17.69
C ARG A 130 -18.92 -2.03 -17.88
N PHE A 131 -18.35 -2.76 -16.92
CA PHE A 131 -18.30 -4.21 -16.90
C PHE A 131 -19.35 -4.83 -15.96
N GLY A 132 -20.33 -4.00 -15.52
CA GLY A 132 -21.49 -4.45 -14.72
C GLY A 132 -21.14 -4.75 -13.26
N VAL A 133 -20.07 -4.20 -12.71
CA VAL A 133 -19.77 -4.23 -11.27
C VAL A 133 -20.14 -2.87 -10.68
N ASP A 134 -21.09 -2.87 -9.75
CA ASP A 134 -21.51 -1.66 -9.03
C ASP A 134 -20.66 -1.41 -7.78
N THR A 135 -20.54 -0.14 -7.40
CA THR A 135 -19.83 0.26 -6.18
C THR A 135 -20.66 1.23 -5.34
N THR A 136 -20.73 0.96 -4.03
CA THR A 136 -21.24 1.91 -3.04
C THR A 136 -20.07 2.45 -2.23
N PHE A 137 -19.90 3.79 -2.23
CA PHE A 137 -18.90 4.45 -1.43
C PHE A 137 -19.46 4.87 -0.07
N VAL A 138 -18.74 4.53 1.00
CA VAL A 138 -19.14 4.73 2.40
C VAL A 138 -18.07 5.49 3.19
N SER A 139 -18.38 5.93 4.41
CA SER A 139 -17.41 6.55 5.31
C SER A 139 -16.25 5.60 5.64
N ALA A 140 -15.04 6.14 5.70
CA ALA A 140 -13.86 5.41 6.20
C ALA A 140 -13.99 5.08 7.70
N THR A 141 -14.69 5.94 8.46
CA THR A 141 -14.67 5.94 9.94
C THR A 141 -15.98 5.48 10.58
N ASP A 142 -17.04 5.26 9.80
CA ASP A 142 -18.34 4.77 10.31
C ASP A 142 -18.63 3.34 9.84
N VAL A 143 -18.40 2.37 10.72
CA VAL A 143 -18.64 0.94 10.47
C VAL A 143 -20.13 0.64 10.15
N ASN A 144 -21.07 1.47 10.63
CA ASN A 144 -22.50 1.28 10.33
C ASN A 144 -22.82 1.53 8.86
N GLU A 145 -22.17 2.50 8.21
CA GLU A 145 -22.35 2.72 6.77
C GLU A 145 -21.95 1.46 5.96
N TRP A 146 -20.87 0.77 6.37
CA TRP A 146 -20.46 -0.49 5.74
C TRP A 146 -21.53 -1.57 5.86
N LYS A 147 -22.12 -1.71 7.06
CA LYS A 147 -23.17 -2.69 7.33
C LYS A 147 -24.43 -2.42 6.48
N VAL A 148 -24.86 -1.16 6.41
CA VAL A 148 -26.06 -0.76 5.66
C VAL A 148 -25.88 -0.88 4.15
N ALA A 149 -24.66 -0.72 3.65
CA ALA A 149 -24.34 -0.80 2.22
C ALA A 149 -24.29 -2.23 1.67
N VAL A 150 -24.34 -3.28 2.51
CA VAL A 150 -24.31 -4.67 2.08
C VAL A 150 -25.54 -5.00 1.25
N ARG A 151 -25.34 -5.67 0.11
CA ARG A 151 -26.36 -6.21 -0.79
C ARG A 151 -26.17 -7.71 -0.96
N PRO A 152 -27.16 -8.48 -1.43
CA PRO A 152 -27.00 -9.92 -1.67
C PRO A 152 -25.88 -10.29 -2.65
N ASN A 153 -25.54 -9.38 -3.55
CA ASN A 153 -24.46 -9.50 -4.53
C ASN A 153 -23.15 -8.80 -4.12
N THR A 154 -23.03 -8.31 -2.89
CA THR A 154 -21.75 -7.76 -2.38
C THR A 154 -20.73 -8.89 -2.26
N ARG A 155 -19.52 -8.67 -2.80
CA ARG A 155 -18.42 -9.64 -2.79
C ARG A 155 -17.14 -9.11 -2.17
N LEU A 156 -16.94 -7.80 -2.22
CA LEU A 156 -15.69 -7.17 -1.80
C LEU A 156 -15.97 -5.91 -0.99
N PHE A 157 -15.33 -5.79 0.15
CA PHE A 157 -15.09 -4.54 0.86
C PHE A 157 -13.67 -4.06 0.54
N PHE A 158 -13.52 -2.77 0.27
CA PHE A 158 -12.22 -2.18 -0.05
C PHE A 158 -11.99 -0.89 0.74
N LEU A 159 -10.87 -0.79 1.43
CA LEU A 159 -10.46 0.40 2.16
C LEU A 159 -8.96 0.66 2.04
N GLU A 160 -8.57 1.91 2.26
CA GLU A 160 -7.20 2.39 2.42
C GLU A 160 -7.09 3.04 3.80
N THR A 161 -6.15 2.60 4.63
CA THR A 161 -5.98 3.15 5.98
C THR A 161 -4.51 3.09 6.43
N PRO A 162 -3.94 4.25 6.84
CA PRO A 162 -4.48 5.62 6.81
C PRO A 162 -4.87 6.08 5.42
N SER A 163 -5.94 6.89 5.30
CA SER A 163 -6.44 7.39 4.02
C SER A 163 -5.55 8.48 3.41
N ASN A 164 -5.66 8.66 2.09
CA ASN A 164 -4.98 9.74 1.36
C ASN A 164 -6.01 10.79 0.90
N PRO A 165 -5.91 12.08 1.30
CA PRO A 165 -4.77 12.70 1.96
C PRO A 165 -4.90 12.87 3.49
N LEU A 166 -6.08 12.73 4.08
CA LEU A 166 -6.38 13.20 5.44
C LEU A 166 -5.94 12.24 6.56
N THR A 167 -5.33 11.12 6.21
CA THR A 167 -4.85 10.11 7.17
C THR A 167 -5.93 9.58 8.13
N GLU A 168 -7.21 9.55 7.68
CA GLU A 168 -8.30 8.94 8.44
C GLU A 168 -8.02 7.46 8.70
N ILE A 169 -8.38 6.99 9.86
CA ILE A 169 -8.15 5.61 10.29
C ILE A 169 -9.47 4.84 10.27
N SER A 170 -9.53 3.79 9.47
CA SER A 170 -10.65 2.85 9.46
C SER A 170 -10.45 1.77 10.52
N ASP A 171 -11.50 1.41 11.24
CA ASP A 171 -11.50 0.26 12.15
C ASP A 171 -11.50 -1.05 11.33
N ILE A 172 -10.30 -1.56 11.04
CA ILE A 172 -10.14 -2.78 10.24
C ILE A 172 -10.87 -3.96 10.90
N ALA A 173 -10.74 -4.13 12.20
CA ALA A 173 -11.35 -5.26 12.91
C ALA A 173 -12.89 -5.17 12.92
N GLY A 174 -13.43 -3.97 13.13
CA GLY A 174 -14.87 -3.73 13.06
C GLY A 174 -15.45 -3.99 11.67
N ILE A 175 -14.78 -3.48 10.62
CA ILE A 175 -15.21 -3.70 9.23
C ILE A 175 -15.05 -5.16 8.81
N ALA A 176 -13.96 -5.83 9.23
CA ALA A 176 -13.74 -7.26 8.99
C ALA A 176 -14.84 -8.13 9.62
N ALA A 177 -15.32 -7.78 10.82
CA ALA A 177 -16.42 -8.48 11.46
C ALA A 177 -17.71 -8.37 10.64
N VAL A 178 -18.01 -7.18 10.09
CA VAL A 178 -19.17 -6.98 9.19
C VAL A 178 -19.00 -7.79 7.90
N ALA A 179 -17.82 -7.74 7.26
CA ALA A 179 -17.53 -8.49 6.04
C ALA A 179 -17.72 -10.00 6.26
N LYS A 180 -17.14 -10.55 7.32
CA LYS A 180 -17.23 -11.98 7.68
C LYS A 180 -18.66 -12.43 7.93
N GLN A 181 -19.48 -11.64 8.64
CA GLN A 181 -20.90 -11.96 8.91
C GLN A 181 -21.72 -12.08 7.64
N ASN A 182 -21.31 -11.39 6.56
CA ASN A 182 -22.02 -11.37 5.28
C ASN A 182 -21.33 -12.21 4.18
N GLY A 183 -20.27 -12.96 4.51
CA GLY A 183 -19.51 -13.75 3.52
C GLY A 183 -18.82 -12.92 2.44
N VAL A 184 -18.44 -11.69 2.77
CA VAL A 184 -17.76 -10.71 1.90
C VAL A 184 -16.28 -10.69 2.24
N LEU A 185 -15.40 -10.60 1.23
CA LEU A 185 -13.95 -10.44 1.44
C LEU A 185 -13.61 -8.99 1.77
N LEU A 186 -12.66 -8.77 2.68
CA LEU A 186 -12.10 -7.45 3.00
C LEU A 186 -10.70 -7.31 2.43
N ALA A 187 -10.51 -6.35 1.51
CA ALA A 187 -9.22 -5.91 1.00
C ALA A 187 -8.80 -4.57 1.62
N VAL A 188 -7.59 -4.52 2.13
CA VAL A 188 -6.99 -3.33 2.76
C VAL A 188 -5.74 -2.91 1.99
N ASP A 189 -5.74 -1.68 1.47
CA ASP A 189 -4.52 -1.05 0.97
C ASP A 189 -3.67 -0.56 2.16
N ASN A 190 -2.54 -1.22 2.39
CA ASN A 190 -1.62 -0.99 3.51
C ASN A 190 -0.36 -0.20 3.09
N CYS A 191 -0.46 0.54 2.00
CA CYS A 191 0.65 1.23 1.37
C CYS A 191 1.35 2.25 2.29
N PHE A 192 0.61 2.96 3.16
CA PHE A 192 1.17 3.99 4.06
C PHE A 192 1.84 3.41 5.30
N CYS A 193 1.25 2.39 5.89
CA CYS A 193 1.79 1.75 7.10
C CYS A 193 2.88 0.74 6.81
N THR A 194 2.75 -0.01 5.72
CA THR A 194 3.58 -1.18 5.43
C THR A 194 3.50 -2.24 6.56
N PRO A 195 4.01 -3.46 6.39
CA PRO A 195 4.05 -4.44 7.50
C PRO A 195 4.91 -4.00 8.69
N ALA A 196 5.72 -2.95 8.53
CA ALA A 196 6.50 -2.41 9.64
C ALA A 196 5.62 -1.77 10.73
N LEU A 197 4.51 -1.12 10.32
CA LEU A 197 3.64 -0.40 11.25
C LEU A 197 2.27 -1.06 11.45
N GLN A 198 1.71 -1.75 10.45
CA GLN A 198 0.38 -2.35 10.50
C GLN A 198 0.35 -3.64 9.68
N ARG A 199 -0.35 -4.66 10.21
CA ARG A 199 -0.59 -5.94 9.53
C ARG A 199 -2.09 -6.20 9.47
N PRO A 200 -2.77 -5.83 8.39
CA PRO A 200 -4.23 -5.94 8.27
C PRO A 200 -4.77 -7.37 8.40
N LEU A 201 -3.99 -8.39 7.98
CA LEU A 201 -4.39 -9.80 8.13
C LEU A 201 -4.57 -10.18 9.60
N ASP A 202 -3.72 -9.68 10.51
CA ASP A 202 -3.83 -9.92 11.94
C ASP A 202 -5.09 -9.26 12.55
N LEU A 203 -5.67 -8.29 11.84
CA LEU A 203 -6.90 -7.58 12.22
C LEU A 203 -8.16 -8.11 11.53
N GLY A 204 -8.04 -9.20 10.76
CA GLY A 204 -9.15 -9.88 10.12
C GLY A 204 -9.41 -9.53 8.67
N ALA A 205 -8.55 -8.76 8.00
CA ALA A 205 -8.60 -8.60 6.55
C ALA A 205 -8.30 -9.93 5.84
N ASP A 206 -8.88 -10.15 4.68
CA ASP A 206 -8.62 -11.32 3.83
C ASP A 206 -7.51 -11.07 2.82
N ILE A 207 -7.38 -9.82 2.40
CA ILE A 207 -6.48 -9.37 1.33
C ILE A 207 -5.76 -8.09 1.77
N VAL A 208 -4.45 -8.07 1.54
CA VAL A 208 -3.64 -6.84 1.67
C VAL A 208 -3.13 -6.43 0.29
N ILE A 209 -3.17 -5.14 0.02
CA ILE A 209 -2.67 -4.55 -1.22
C ILE A 209 -1.53 -3.59 -0.89
N HIS A 210 -0.51 -3.60 -1.74
CA HIS A 210 0.59 -2.65 -1.69
C HIS A 210 0.85 -1.98 -3.03
N SER A 211 1.08 -0.68 -2.98
CA SER A 211 1.91 0.01 -3.97
C SER A 211 3.36 -0.09 -3.51
N ALA A 212 4.11 -1.06 -4.04
CA ALA A 212 5.52 -1.25 -3.68
C ALA A 212 6.39 -0.04 -4.05
N THR A 213 5.91 0.78 -5.00
CA THR A 213 6.47 2.08 -5.41
C THR A 213 6.75 3.03 -4.25
N LYS A 214 6.01 2.90 -3.13
CA LYS A 214 6.05 3.79 -1.98
C LYS A 214 7.14 3.31 -0.99
N TYR A 215 6.81 3.14 0.26
CA TYR A 215 7.75 2.80 1.33
C TYR A 215 8.45 1.43 1.17
N LEU A 216 7.91 0.47 0.39
CA LEU A 216 8.62 -0.80 0.15
C LEU A 216 9.89 -0.58 -0.67
N ASP A 217 9.85 0.27 -1.70
CA ASP A 217 11.05 0.79 -2.36
C ASP A 217 11.78 1.79 -1.46
N GLY A 218 11.06 2.80 -1.00
CA GLY A 218 11.50 3.84 -0.09
C GLY A 218 12.51 4.83 -0.64
N GLN A 219 12.82 4.80 -1.94
CA GLN A 219 13.81 5.66 -2.59
C GLN A 219 13.37 6.21 -3.96
N GLY A 220 12.10 6.00 -4.34
CA GLY A 220 11.52 6.57 -5.56
C GLY A 220 12.12 6.03 -6.86
N ARG A 221 12.57 4.77 -6.90
CA ARG A 221 13.36 4.20 -8.01
C ARG A 221 12.53 3.50 -9.07
N VAL A 222 11.54 2.70 -8.66
CA VAL A 222 10.79 1.81 -9.56
C VAL A 222 9.31 1.72 -9.17
N LEU A 223 8.49 1.28 -10.14
CA LEU A 223 7.08 0.99 -9.94
C LEU A 223 6.83 -0.49 -9.64
N GLY A 224 5.90 -0.77 -8.76
CA GLY A 224 5.44 -2.11 -8.49
C GLY A 224 4.25 -2.14 -7.54
N GLY A 225 3.64 -3.31 -7.41
CA GLY A 225 2.56 -3.57 -6.49
C GLY A 225 2.51 -5.03 -6.08
N ALA A 226 1.66 -5.33 -5.11
CA ALA A 226 1.46 -6.70 -4.65
C ALA A 226 0.05 -6.88 -4.06
N VAL A 227 -0.46 -8.11 -4.17
CA VAL A 227 -1.66 -8.59 -3.50
C VAL A 227 -1.27 -9.76 -2.61
N LEU A 228 -1.68 -9.75 -1.35
CA LEU A 228 -1.33 -10.77 -0.36
C LEU A 228 -2.58 -11.32 0.33
N GLY A 229 -2.53 -12.58 0.74
CA GLY A 229 -3.63 -13.23 1.44
C GLY A 229 -3.43 -14.74 1.53
N SER A 230 -4.53 -15.48 1.73
CA SER A 230 -4.50 -16.92 1.67
C SER A 230 -4.34 -17.43 0.23
N LYS A 231 -3.71 -18.59 0.05
CA LYS A 231 -3.56 -19.25 -1.27
C LYS A 231 -4.88 -19.39 -2.00
N LYS A 232 -5.94 -19.75 -1.26
CA LYS A 232 -7.29 -19.94 -1.82
C LYS A 232 -7.85 -18.65 -2.42
N VAL A 233 -7.68 -17.53 -1.73
CA VAL A 233 -8.19 -16.21 -2.20
C VAL A 233 -7.34 -15.70 -3.35
N LEU A 234 -6.03 -15.94 -3.34
CA LEU A 234 -5.12 -15.42 -4.35
C LEU A 234 -5.08 -16.24 -5.64
N GLU A 235 -5.54 -17.50 -5.65
CA GLU A 235 -5.50 -18.34 -6.87
C GLU A 235 -6.20 -17.71 -8.07
N PRO A 236 -7.45 -17.22 -8.02
CA PRO A 236 -8.08 -16.56 -9.16
C PRO A 236 -7.39 -15.25 -9.55
N ILE A 237 -6.80 -14.52 -8.60
CA ILE A 237 -6.03 -13.30 -8.84
C ILE A 237 -4.75 -13.63 -9.61
N TYR A 238 -4.03 -14.68 -9.21
CA TYR A 238 -2.85 -15.17 -9.92
C TYR A 238 -3.18 -15.63 -11.34
N GLN A 239 -4.28 -16.37 -11.53
CA GLN A 239 -4.71 -16.82 -12.86
C GLN A 239 -5.05 -15.62 -13.78
N PHE A 240 -5.72 -14.59 -13.24
CA PHE A 240 -5.93 -13.36 -14.00
C PHE A 240 -4.61 -12.69 -14.37
N LEU A 241 -3.70 -12.51 -13.41
CA LEU A 241 -2.39 -11.89 -13.65
C LEU A 241 -1.59 -12.65 -14.73
N ARG A 242 -1.52 -13.97 -14.60
CA ARG A 242 -0.82 -14.85 -15.54
C ARG A 242 -1.34 -14.69 -16.97
N THR A 243 -2.65 -14.51 -17.13
CA THR A 243 -3.32 -14.36 -18.41
C THR A 243 -3.25 -12.94 -18.96
N ALA A 244 -3.59 -11.93 -18.14
CA ALA A 244 -3.71 -10.54 -18.55
C ALA A 244 -2.35 -9.80 -18.62
N GLY A 245 -1.36 -10.23 -17.86
CA GLY A 245 0.03 -9.82 -18.02
C GLY A 245 0.53 -8.58 -17.26
N PRO A 246 -0.18 -7.94 -16.28
CA PRO A 246 0.39 -6.81 -15.55
C PRO A 246 1.37 -7.26 -14.44
N THR A 247 2.39 -8.04 -14.82
CA THR A 247 3.37 -8.69 -13.96
C THR A 247 4.54 -7.76 -13.64
N MET A 248 5.17 -7.98 -12.48
CA MET A 248 6.37 -7.25 -12.07
C MET A 248 7.59 -7.70 -12.87
N SER A 249 8.47 -6.77 -13.24
CA SER A 249 9.77 -7.12 -13.82
C SER A 249 10.74 -7.65 -12.77
N ALA A 250 11.64 -8.56 -13.15
CA ALA A 250 12.66 -9.09 -12.25
C ALA A 250 13.57 -8.00 -11.69
N PHE A 251 13.90 -6.97 -12.50
CA PHE A 251 14.70 -5.84 -12.05
C PHE A 251 14.00 -5.07 -10.94
N ASN A 252 12.71 -4.74 -11.11
CA ASN A 252 11.97 -4.01 -10.08
C ASN A 252 11.81 -4.85 -8.81
N ALA A 253 11.56 -6.16 -8.94
CA ALA A 253 11.52 -7.07 -7.80
C ALA A 253 12.84 -7.07 -7.00
N TRP A 254 13.99 -7.08 -7.70
CA TRP A 254 15.30 -7.00 -7.05
C TRP A 254 15.51 -5.68 -6.31
N VAL A 255 15.08 -4.55 -6.90
CA VAL A 255 15.13 -3.23 -6.25
C VAL A 255 14.28 -3.23 -4.98
N PHE A 256 13.08 -3.80 -5.01
CA PHE A 256 12.21 -3.90 -3.84
C PHE A 256 12.78 -4.82 -2.76
N LEU A 257 13.42 -5.93 -3.13
CA LEU A 257 14.12 -6.78 -2.17
C LEU A 257 15.13 -5.94 -1.36
N LYS A 258 15.92 -5.09 -2.04
CA LYS A 258 16.89 -4.20 -1.38
C LYS A 258 16.22 -3.07 -0.58
N GLY A 259 15.07 -2.58 -1.01
CA GLY A 259 14.27 -1.61 -0.26
C GLY A 259 13.72 -2.20 1.04
N MET A 260 13.21 -3.44 1.00
CA MET A 260 12.62 -4.09 2.16
C MET A 260 13.62 -4.43 3.28
N GLU A 261 14.90 -4.68 2.96
CA GLU A 261 15.94 -4.96 3.96
C GLU A 261 16.03 -3.88 5.05
N THR A 262 15.76 -2.63 4.71
CA THR A 262 15.82 -1.49 5.63
C THR A 262 14.45 -0.90 5.97
N LEU A 263 13.36 -1.60 5.63
CA LEU A 263 11.99 -1.08 5.75
C LEU A 263 11.69 -0.61 7.18
N LYS A 264 11.94 -1.47 8.18
CA LYS A 264 11.61 -1.15 9.58
C LYS A 264 12.37 0.08 10.08
N ILE A 265 13.67 0.16 9.82
CA ILE A 265 14.53 1.29 10.24
C ILE A 265 14.03 2.59 9.59
N ARG A 266 13.67 2.55 8.31
CA ARG A 266 13.15 3.73 7.60
C ARG A 266 11.78 4.14 8.14
N MET A 267 10.85 3.19 8.36
CA MET A 267 9.51 3.51 8.86
C MET A 267 9.53 4.08 10.27
N ASP A 268 10.44 3.63 11.14
CA ASP A 268 10.66 4.21 12.47
C ASP A 268 11.15 5.66 12.36
N ALA A 269 12.14 5.91 11.53
CA ALA A 269 12.68 7.25 11.31
C ALA A 269 11.66 8.20 10.67
N HIS A 270 10.94 7.75 9.62
CA HIS A 270 9.85 8.51 9.01
C HIS A 270 8.77 8.90 10.03
N SER A 271 8.36 7.95 10.88
CA SER A 271 7.33 8.19 11.88
C SER A 271 7.78 9.18 12.97
N ALA A 272 9.03 9.08 13.41
CA ALA A 272 9.61 10.00 14.40
C ALA A 272 9.73 11.43 13.82
N ASN A 273 10.23 11.55 12.59
CA ASN A 273 10.35 12.82 11.90
C ASN A 273 8.96 13.44 11.66
N ALA A 274 8.00 12.65 11.17
CA ALA A 274 6.64 13.10 10.90
C ALA A 274 5.93 13.59 12.16
N LEU A 275 6.09 12.90 13.28
CA LEU A 275 5.54 13.34 14.57
C LEU A 275 6.13 14.68 14.99
N SER A 276 7.43 14.88 14.84
CA SER A 276 8.10 16.14 15.17
C SER A 276 7.65 17.29 14.28
N VAL A 277 7.52 17.04 12.97
CA VAL A 277 7.00 18.03 12.01
C VAL A 277 5.53 18.35 12.29
N ALA A 278 4.69 17.34 12.58
CA ALA A 278 3.28 17.53 12.87
C ALA A 278 3.06 18.38 14.12
N ARG A 279 3.79 18.11 15.21
CA ARG A 279 3.74 18.94 16.43
C ARG A 279 4.18 20.38 16.20
N TRP A 280 5.23 20.54 15.39
CA TRP A 280 5.71 21.87 15.02
C TRP A 280 4.67 22.63 14.19
N LEU A 281 4.01 21.97 13.23
CA LEU A 281 2.94 22.57 12.43
C LEU A 281 1.73 22.96 13.28
N GLU A 282 1.32 22.17 14.29
CA GLU A 282 0.22 22.54 15.21
C GLU A 282 0.49 23.83 15.98
N ALA A 283 1.75 24.17 16.19
CA ALA A 283 2.15 25.37 16.91
C ALA A 283 2.25 26.63 16.03
N GLN A 284 1.98 26.52 14.72
CA GLN A 284 2.10 27.66 13.80
C GLN A 284 0.78 28.42 13.66
N ASP A 285 0.81 29.75 13.84
CA ASP A 285 -0.38 30.61 13.78
C ASP A 285 -1.11 30.53 12.42
N ASN A 286 -0.37 30.34 11.31
CA ASN A 286 -0.92 30.27 9.96
C ASN A 286 -1.46 28.88 9.58
N VAL A 287 -1.28 27.87 10.42
CA VAL A 287 -1.85 26.53 10.25
C VAL A 287 -3.20 26.47 10.95
N ALA A 288 -4.25 26.11 10.22
CA ALA A 288 -5.59 25.99 10.75
C ALA A 288 -5.83 24.64 11.43
N ARG A 289 -5.25 23.58 10.88
CA ARG A 289 -5.40 22.21 11.37
C ARG A 289 -4.29 21.30 10.85
N VAL A 290 -3.92 20.30 11.67
CA VAL A 290 -2.98 19.21 11.26
C VAL A 290 -3.71 17.88 11.37
N TYR A 291 -3.51 17.04 10.38
CA TYR A 291 -4.03 15.67 10.28
C TYR A 291 -2.86 14.71 10.34
N TYR A 292 -2.66 14.07 11.49
CA TYR A 292 -1.61 13.08 11.69
C TYR A 292 -2.01 12.09 12.80
N PRO A 293 -2.12 10.78 12.51
CA PRO A 293 -2.65 9.81 13.48
C PRO A 293 -1.84 9.69 14.77
N GLY A 294 -0.56 10.06 14.74
CA GLY A 294 0.32 10.09 15.92
C GLY A 294 0.07 11.27 16.89
N LEU A 295 -0.75 12.25 16.53
CA LEU A 295 -1.12 13.37 17.40
C LEU A 295 -2.35 13.04 18.23
N PRO A 296 -2.37 13.37 19.55
CA PRO A 296 -3.59 13.22 20.38
C PRO A 296 -4.80 14.02 19.88
N SER A 297 -4.57 15.09 19.11
CA SER A 297 -5.61 15.91 18.47
C SER A 297 -6.30 15.25 17.29
N HIS A 298 -5.74 14.14 16.74
CA HIS A 298 -6.35 13.41 15.64
C HIS A 298 -7.60 12.66 16.10
N PRO A 299 -8.75 12.75 15.40
CA PRO A 299 -10.01 12.15 15.85
C PRO A 299 -9.95 10.65 16.11
N GLN A 300 -9.12 9.91 15.36
CA GLN A 300 -8.96 8.47 15.51
C GLN A 300 -7.60 8.08 16.12
N HIS A 301 -6.97 8.96 16.92
CA HIS A 301 -5.65 8.69 17.53
C HIS A 301 -5.62 7.38 18.33
N GLU A 302 -6.60 7.16 19.20
CA GLU A 302 -6.66 5.96 20.03
C GLU A 302 -6.79 4.68 19.19
N LEU A 303 -7.63 4.70 18.16
CA LEU A 303 -7.77 3.59 17.21
C LEU A 303 -6.47 3.36 16.44
N ALA A 304 -5.83 4.43 15.96
CA ALA A 304 -4.55 4.35 15.27
C ALA A 304 -3.49 3.67 16.14
N MET A 305 -3.32 4.14 17.39
CA MET A 305 -2.31 3.57 18.31
C MET A 305 -2.63 2.16 18.77
N LYS A 306 -3.89 1.71 18.64
CA LYS A 306 -4.28 0.32 18.90
C LYS A 306 -3.92 -0.61 17.75
N GLN A 307 -4.08 -0.18 16.49
CA GLN A 307 -3.88 -1.05 15.32
C GLN A 307 -2.58 -0.79 14.56
N GLN A 308 -1.89 0.34 14.81
CA GLN A 308 -0.63 0.73 14.21
C GLN A 308 0.45 0.89 15.28
N LYS A 309 1.72 0.64 14.93
CA LYS A 309 2.85 0.83 15.83
C LYS A 309 3.28 2.30 15.96
N ALA A 310 2.97 3.13 14.94
CA ALA A 310 3.25 4.56 14.91
C ALA A 310 2.37 5.27 13.86
N GLY A 311 2.40 6.60 13.81
CA GLY A 311 1.57 7.41 12.92
C GLY A 311 1.97 7.39 11.43
N GLY A 312 3.13 6.81 11.09
CA GLY A 312 3.63 6.77 9.72
C GLY A 312 4.34 8.05 9.28
N GLY A 313 4.65 8.15 7.97
CA GLY A 313 5.43 9.25 7.41
C GLY A 313 4.59 10.34 6.70
N ILE A 314 3.27 10.26 6.71
CA ILE A 314 2.38 11.21 6.01
C ILE A 314 1.74 12.16 7.02
N VAL A 315 1.89 13.45 6.77
CA VAL A 315 1.22 14.52 7.51
C VAL A 315 0.42 15.36 6.52
N SER A 316 -0.83 15.64 6.81
CA SER A 316 -1.58 16.66 6.09
C SER A 316 -1.90 17.83 7.01
N PHE A 317 -1.94 19.02 6.46
CA PHE A 317 -2.26 20.22 7.23
C PHE A 317 -2.97 21.24 6.36
N GLU A 318 -3.79 22.06 6.98
CA GLU A 318 -4.55 23.11 6.33
C GLU A 318 -3.95 24.47 6.70
N ILE A 319 -3.59 25.25 5.69
CA ILE A 319 -3.12 26.62 5.86
C ILE A 319 -4.28 27.60 5.76
N LYS A 320 -4.27 28.63 6.60
CA LYS A 320 -5.23 29.73 6.52
C LYS A 320 -4.99 30.54 5.24
N GLY A 321 -6.07 31.02 4.62
CA GLY A 321 -6.01 31.85 3.41
C GLY A 321 -6.27 31.09 2.09
N GLY A 322 -6.32 29.75 2.13
CA GLY A 322 -6.75 28.95 0.98
C GLY A 322 -5.63 28.66 -0.03
N ARG A 323 -5.99 28.57 -1.33
CA ARG A 323 -5.13 28.07 -2.39
C ARG A 323 -3.87 28.90 -2.61
N GLU A 324 -4.01 30.23 -2.60
CA GLU A 324 -2.87 31.12 -2.90
C GLU A 324 -1.79 31.00 -1.83
N GLU A 325 -2.17 30.95 -0.57
CA GLU A 325 -1.25 30.74 0.55
C GLU A 325 -0.63 29.32 0.52
N ALA A 326 -1.43 28.30 0.19
CA ALA A 326 -0.94 26.94 0.04
C ALA A 326 0.11 26.83 -1.08
N TRP A 327 -0.14 27.46 -2.22
CA TRP A 327 0.81 27.52 -3.33
C TRP A 327 2.05 28.34 -2.97
N ARG A 328 1.89 29.50 -2.34
CA ARG A 328 3.02 30.33 -1.88
C ARG A 328 3.94 29.54 -0.95
N LEU A 329 3.36 28.77 0.01
CA LEU A 329 4.16 27.90 0.88
C LEU A 329 4.94 26.87 0.06
N ILE A 330 4.28 26.16 -0.85
CA ILE A 330 4.94 25.17 -1.71
C ILE A 330 6.10 25.82 -2.51
N ASP A 331 5.82 26.93 -3.18
CA ASP A 331 6.77 27.60 -4.08
C ASP A 331 7.96 28.23 -3.34
N SER A 332 7.82 28.47 -2.03
CA SER A 332 8.89 29.00 -1.17
C SER A 332 9.88 27.95 -0.69
N THR A 333 9.54 26.66 -0.79
CA THR A 333 10.45 25.58 -0.40
C THR A 333 11.64 25.47 -1.36
N ARG A 334 12.79 25.04 -0.82
CA ARG A 334 14.03 24.90 -1.61
C ARG A 334 14.61 23.49 -1.58
N MET A 335 14.38 22.78 -0.48
CA MET A 335 14.87 21.40 -0.26
C MET A 335 13.75 20.40 -0.50
N VAL A 336 12.54 20.68 -0.01
CA VAL A 336 11.38 19.81 -0.14
C VAL A 336 10.98 19.70 -1.61
N SER A 337 10.82 18.47 -2.09
CA SER A 337 10.47 18.21 -3.49
C SER A 337 8.98 18.41 -3.75
N ILE A 338 8.63 19.19 -4.76
CA ILE A 338 7.24 19.37 -5.19
C ILE A 338 6.86 18.20 -6.09
N THR A 339 6.14 17.21 -5.55
CA THR A 339 5.68 16.03 -6.31
C THR A 339 4.49 15.37 -5.65
N ALA A 340 3.64 14.74 -6.45
CA ALA A 340 2.49 13.98 -5.98
C ALA A 340 2.88 12.61 -5.38
N ASN A 341 4.12 12.15 -5.57
CA ASN A 341 4.60 10.88 -5.00
C ASN A 341 4.78 10.97 -3.48
N LEU A 342 5.04 9.85 -2.84
CA LEU A 342 5.27 9.73 -1.39
C LEU A 342 6.07 8.47 -1.08
N GLY A 343 6.56 8.36 0.15
CA GLY A 343 7.28 7.16 0.60
C GLY A 343 8.75 7.11 0.17
N ASP A 344 9.32 8.27 -0.17
CA ASP A 344 10.75 8.43 -0.50
C ASP A 344 11.56 8.81 0.74
N THR A 345 12.87 8.61 0.70
CA THR A 345 13.83 9.16 1.68
C THR A 345 13.83 10.68 1.71
N LYS A 346 13.46 11.32 0.58
CA LYS A 346 13.33 12.78 0.45
C LYS A 346 11.92 13.22 0.83
N THR A 347 11.83 14.30 1.57
CA THR A 347 10.55 14.95 1.88
C THR A 347 9.89 15.49 0.61
N THR A 348 8.60 15.18 0.45
CA THR A 348 7.81 15.65 -0.69
C THR A 348 6.57 16.39 -0.23
N LEU A 349 6.15 17.41 -0.98
CA LEU A 349 5.00 18.26 -0.67
C LEU A 349 4.09 18.37 -1.89
N THR A 350 2.78 18.36 -1.67
CA THR A 350 1.79 18.50 -2.74
C THR A 350 0.54 19.21 -2.24
N HIS A 351 -0.19 19.84 -3.17
CA HIS A 351 -1.52 20.43 -2.97
C HIS A 351 -2.58 19.44 -3.51
N PRO A 352 -3.27 18.66 -2.67
CA PRO A 352 -4.16 17.59 -3.12
C PRO A 352 -5.28 18.07 -4.06
N ALA A 353 -5.89 19.22 -3.78
CA ALA A 353 -7.03 19.72 -4.56
C ALA A 353 -6.68 19.96 -6.04
N THR A 354 -5.44 20.38 -6.37
CA THR A 354 -5.01 20.67 -7.73
C THR A 354 -4.10 19.61 -8.36
N THR A 355 -3.79 18.52 -7.62
CA THR A 355 -2.91 17.44 -8.10
C THR A 355 -3.56 16.08 -7.96
N THR A 356 -3.40 15.41 -6.83
CA THR A 356 -3.81 14.00 -6.62
C THR A 356 -5.31 13.78 -6.67
N HIS A 357 -6.13 14.82 -6.38
CA HIS A 357 -7.59 14.76 -6.33
C HIS A 357 -8.27 15.72 -7.32
N VAL A 358 -7.53 16.26 -8.30
CA VAL A 358 -8.09 17.17 -9.31
C VAL A 358 -9.15 16.53 -10.21
N ARG A 359 -9.12 15.20 -10.36
CA ARG A 359 -10.03 14.45 -11.26
C ARG A 359 -11.39 14.09 -10.64
N ILE A 360 -11.59 14.33 -9.36
CA ILE A 360 -12.89 14.21 -8.71
C ILE A 360 -13.60 15.57 -8.67
N THR A 361 -14.94 15.57 -8.61
CA THR A 361 -15.72 16.82 -8.62
C THR A 361 -15.46 17.67 -7.36
N GLN A 362 -15.81 18.95 -7.39
CA GLN A 362 -15.67 19.82 -6.23
C GLN A 362 -16.47 19.28 -5.05
N GLU A 363 -17.72 18.87 -5.28
CA GLU A 363 -18.60 18.31 -4.25
C GLU A 363 -17.98 17.05 -3.62
N ALA A 364 -17.31 16.22 -4.41
CA ALA A 364 -16.63 15.04 -3.91
C ALA A 364 -15.37 15.40 -3.09
N ARG A 365 -14.64 16.46 -3.47
CA ARG A 365 -13.52 16.98 -2.66
C ARG A 365 -14.01 17.54 -1.33
N ASP A 366 -15.09 18.35 -1.36
CA ASP A 366 -15.68 18.93 -0.16
C ASP A 366 -16.18 17.84 0.81
N ALA A 367 -16.86 16.82 0.27
CA ALA A 367 -17.33 15.67 1.05
C ALA A 367 -16.17 14.84 1.64
N ALA A 368 -15.00 14.85 0.98
CA ALA A 368 -13.77 14.20 1.46
C ALA A 368 -12.92 15.12 2.34
N GLY A 369 -13.37 16.35 2.67
CA GLY A 369 -12.62 17.32 3.47
C GLY A 369 -11.35 17.87 2.80
N ILE A 370 -11.27 17.81 1.48
CA ILE A 370 -10.11 18.28 0.70
C ILE A 370 -10.35 19.75 0.33
N THR A 371 -9.91 20.63 1.20
CA THR A 371 -10.05 22.08 1.05
C THR A 371 -8.99 22.68 0.13
N GLU A 372 -9.17 23.93 -0.27
CA GLU A 372 -8.20 24.69 -1.08
C GLU A 372 -6.95 25.11 -0.28
N GLY A 373 -6.99 25.04 1.05
CA GLY A 373 -5.82 25.28 1.91
C GLY A 373 -5.07 24.02 2.31
N LEU A 374 -5.54 22.83 1.88
CA LEU A 374 -4.98 21.55 2.31
C LEU A 374 -3.67 21.24 1.59
N LEU A 375 -2.66 20.92 2.38
CA LEU A 375 -1.34 20.43 1.93
C LEU A 375 -1.09 19.03 2.49
N ARG A 376 -0.39 18.18 1.70
CA ARG A 376 0.11 16.88 2.16
C ARG A 376 1.61 16.84 2.03
N ILE A 377 2.31 16.58 3.13
CA ILE A 377 3.74 16.33 3.18
C ILE A 377 3.99 14.84 3.47
N ALA A 378 4.81 14.19 2.67
CA ALA A 378 5.41 12.90 2.98
C ALA A 378 6.79 13.19 3.54
N VAL A 379 6.93 13.03 4.86
CA VAL A 379 8.14 13.40 5.58
C VAL A 379 9.23 12.37 5.34
N GLY A 380 10.38 12.84 4.88
CA GLY A 380 11.56 12.04 4.55
C GLY A 380 12.47 11.76 5.74
N LEU A 381 13.73 11.48 5.41
CA LEU A 381 14.78 11.11 6.39
C LEU A 381 15.79 12.24 6.61
N GLU A 382 15.52 13.43 6.11
CA GLU A 382 16.34 14.62 6.37
C GLU A 382 16.29 15.01 7.86
N ALA A 383 17.22 15.84 8.29
CA ALA A 383 17.16 16.43 9.64
C ALA A 383 15.85 17.21 9.79
N VAL A 384 15.13 16.97 10.88
CA VAL A 384 13.83 17.61 11.15
C VAL A 384 13.92 19.13 11.15
N SER A 385 15.01 19.69 11.71
CA SER A 385 15.28 21.13 11.72
C SER A 385 15.33 21.73 10.32
N ASP A 386 15.86 21.00 9.36
CA ASP A 386 16.00 21.47 7.97
C ASP A 386 14.65 21.45 7.27
N ILE A 387 13.82 20.40 7.51
CA ILE A 387 12.45 20.32 7.01
C ILE A 387 11.62 21.50 7.56
N GLN A 388 11.68 21.74 8.87
CA GLN A 388 10.96 22.84 9.53
C GLN A 388 11.43 24.20 9.00
N THR A 389 12.73 24.40 8.84
CA THR A 389 13.31 25.65 8.30
C THR A 389 12.85 25.89 6.88
N ASP A 390 12.77 24.84 6.06
CA ASP A 390 12.34 24.99 4.67
C ASP A 390 10.84 25.29 4.55
N LEU A 391 10.00 24.65 5.34
CA LEU A 391 8.56 24.96 5.43
C LEU A 391 8.29 26.36 5.98
N ALA A 392 9.08 26.81 6.96
CA ALA A 392 8.95 28.13 7.57
C ALA A 392 9.13 29.26 6.56
N ARG A 393 9.87 29.05 5.47
CA ARG A 393 10.05 30.06 4.39
C ARG A 393 8.71 30.54 3.81
N GLY A 394 7.71 29.66 3.71
CA GLY A 394 6.40 30.00 3.16
C GLY A 394 5.31 30.24 4.22
N LEU A 395 5.57 29.88 5.49
CA LEU A 395 4.61 30.12 6.58
C LEU A 395 4.64 31.56 7.10
N TYR A 396 5.74 32.29 6.94
CA TYR A 396 5.95 33.61 7.55
C TYR A 396 6.20 34.74 6.54
N ILE A 397 5.76 34.57 5.30
CA ILE A 397 5.87 35.61 4.26
C ILE A 397 4.61 36.47 4.22
#